data_a2476b4599212a823533d9d5f0401ea3
#
_entry.id   a2476b4599212a823533d9d5f0401ea3
#
_cell.length_a   1.000
_cell.length_b   1.000
_cell.length_c   1.000
_cell.angle_alpha   90.00
_cell.angle_beta   90.00
_cell.angle_gamma   90.00
#
_symmetry.space_group_name_H-M   'P 1'
#
loop_
_entity.id
_entity.type
_entity.pdbx_description
1 polymer ?
#
loop_
_entity_poly.entity_id
_entity_poly.type
_entity_poly.pdbx_seq_one_letter_code
_entity_poly.pdbx_strand_id
1 'polypeptide(L)'
;KLIAGAILGLSVGLIGLFQGLQSGDKAPFLGWLWGCSFWLSIAIGMLMLIMIFRVFNSRWSPVVRRQQEHALSAFPWLALCFVPLLLVAWLSKDHSGILWSWVNPESNTVEVSSVISVADDVLHQKKAGYLNLNFFTIRLIGYFAIFCGISHWLRKVSFSQDKDGDPNWTHLGTKVSAIGIPAAALALTFGAFDLFMSLEYQWFSTMYGVWFF
;
A
#
# COMPACT_ATOMS: atom_id res chain seq x y z
N LYS A 1 8.65 -7.11 -25.59
CA LYS A 1 9.66 -6.17 -25.07
C LYS A 1 9.28 -5.64 -23.68
N LEU A 2 8.03 -5.18 -23.46
CA LEU A 2 7.57 -4.68 -22.15
C LEU A 2 7.63 -5.75 -21.05
N ILE A 3 7.17 -6.98 -21.33
CA ILE A 3 7.20 -8.10 -20.36
C ILE A 3 8.65 -8.45 -19.99
N ALA A 4 9.55 -8.49 -20.96
CA ALA A 4 10.97 -8.75 -20.70
C ALA A 4 11.60 -7.65 -19.82
N GLY A 5 11.26 -6.38 -20.04
CA GLY A 5 11.68 -5.27 -19.19
C GLY A 5 11.15 -5.38 -17.76
N ALA A 6 9.88 -5.76 -17.60
CA ALA A 6 9.28 -5.96 -16.28
C ALA A 6 9.95 -7.12 -15.51
N ILE A 7 10.19 -8.25 -16.18
CA ILE A 7 10.89 -9.41 -15.57
C ILE A 7 12.31 -9.02 -15.16
N LEU A 8 13.04 -8.30 -16.02
CA LEU A 8 14.38 -7.84 -15.73
C LEU A 8 14.40 -6.88 -14.54
N GLY A 9 13.47 -5.92 -14.48
CA GLY A 9 13.35 -4.98 -13.36
C GLY A 9 13.04 -5.69 -12.04
N LEU A 10 12.11 -6.64 -12.05
CA LEU A 10 11.79 -7.46 -10.87
C LEU A 10 12.98 -8.31 -10.42
N SER A 11 13.70 -8.94 -11.35
CA SER A 11 14.86 -9.77 -11.00
C SER A 11 16.00 -8.95 -10.40
N VAL A 12 16.31 -7.80 -10.98
CA VAL A 12 17.31 -6.87 -10.44
C VAL A 12 16.92 -6.36 -9.05
N GLY A 13 15.64 -6.01 -8.87
CA GLY A 13 15.13 -5.59 -7.57
C GLY A 13 15.22 -6.68 -6.50
N LEU A 14 14.85 -7.93 -6.82
CA LEU A 14 14.97 -9.06 -5.89
C LEU A 14 16.43 -9.39 -5.54
N ILE A 15 17.34 -9.30 -6.50
CA ILE A 15 18.79 -9.44 -6.25
C ILE A 15 19.26 -8.33 -5.30
N GLY A 16 18.82 -7.09 -5.50
CA GLY A 16 19.13 -5.98 -4.61
C GLY A 16 18.63 -6.19 -3.18
N LEU A 17 17.39 -6.72 -3.01
CA LEU A 17 16.87 -7.07 -1.68
C LEU A 17 17.71 -8.19 -1.02
N PHE A 18 18.11 -9.19 -1.78
CA PHE A 18 18.97 -10.27 -1.26
C PHE A 18 20.35 -9.76 -0.83
N GLN A 19 20.97 -8.88 -1.61
CA GLN A 19 22.22 -8.23 -1.23
C GLN A 19 22.06 -7.36 0.03
N GLY A 20 20.95 -6.61 0.12
CA GLY A 20 20.63 -5.81 1.31
C GLY A 20 20.47 -6.66 2.57
N LEU A 21 19.91 -7.87 2.46
CA LEU A 21 19.84 -8.83 3.58
C LEU A 21 21.23 -9.28 4.03
N GLN A 22 22.15 -9.51 3.11
CA GLN A 22 23.51 -9.95 3.46
C GLN A 22 24.35 -8.84 4.06
N SER A 23 24.18 -7.61 3.58
CA SER A 23 24.96 -6.44 4.05
C SER A 23 24.34 -5.74 5.26
N GLY A 24 23.09 -6.01 5.61
CA GLY A 24 22.32 -5.28 6.63
C GLY A 24 21.95 -3.84 6.21
N ASP A 25 22.00 -3.54 4.91
CA ASP A 25 21.74 -2.18 4.39
C ASP A 25 20.24 -1.95 4.16
N LYS A 26 19.73 -0.81 4.64
CA LYS A 26 18.33 -0.36 4.45
C LYS A 26 18.02 0.10 3.03
N ALA A 27 19.01 0.58 2.28
CA ALA A 27 18.79 1.28 1.01
C ALA A 27 18.03 0.44 -0.04
N PRO A 28 18.32 -0.86 -0.26
CA PRO A 28 17.56 -1.66 -1.22
C PRO A 28 16.09 -1.83 -0.83
N PHE A 29 15.78 -1.97 0.47
CA PHE A 29 14.41 -2.13 0.97
C PHE A 29 13.62 -0.83 0.83
N LEU A 30 14.23 0.31 1.12
CA LEU A 30 13.64 1.62 0.89
C LEU A 30 13.38 1.84 -0.60
N GLY A 31 14.33 1.53 -1.46
CA GLY A 31 14.18 1.62 -2.91
C GLY A 31 13.01 0.76 -3.43
N TRP A 32 12.89 -0.47 -2.93
CA TRP A 32 11.78 -1.35 -3.27
C TRP A 32 10.43 -0.79 -2.78
N LEU A 33 10.37 -0.34 -1.52
CA LEU A 33 9.16 0.28 -0.95
C LEU A 33 8.72 1.49 -1.77
N TRP A 34 9.64 2.39 -2.12
CA TRP A 34 9.36 3.57 -2.94
C TRP A 34 8.86 3.19 -4.35
N GLY A 35 9.51 2.22 -4.99
CA GLY A 35 9.11 1.74 -6.32
C GLY A 35 7.68 1.15 -6.32
N CYS A 36 7.37 0.29 -5.36
CA CYS A 36 6.02 -0.28 -5.21
C CYS A 36 4.99 0.81 -4.91
N SER A 37 5.32 1.77 -4.05
CA SER A 37 4.43 2.84 -3.64
C SER A 37 4.15 3.84 -4.77
N PHE A 38 5.11 4.09 -5.63
CA PHE A 38 4.92 4.92 -6.82
C PHE A 38 3.84 4.33 -7.74
N TRP A 39 3.91 3.05 -8.05
CA TRP A 39 2.88 2.40 -8.88
C TRP A 39 1.54 2.27 -8.16
N LEU A 40 1.57 2.04 -6.86
CA LEU A 40 0.38 1.97 -6.03
C LEU A 40 -0.35 3.33 -6.00
N SER A 41 0.37 4.44 -5.89
CA SER A 41 -0.22 5.79 -5.89
C SER A 41 -0.94 6.10 -7.21
N ILE A 42 -0.36 5.70 -8.34
CA ILE A 42 -1.02 5.84 -9.66
C ILE A 42 -2.32 5.03 -9.71
N ALA A 43 -2.28 3.77 -9.25
CA ALA A 43 -3.46 2.90 -9.25
C ALA A 43 -4.57 3.44 -8.33
N ILE A 44 -4.22 3.96 -7.15
CA ILE A 44 -5.17 4.59 -6.21
C ILE A 44 -5.75 5.86 -6.81
N GLY A 45 -4.93 6.71 -7.43
CA GLY A 45 -5.40 7.91 -8.12
C GLY A 45 -6.42 7.59 -9.22
N MET A 46 -6.17 6.55 -10.03
CA MET A 46 -7.14 6.08 -11.03
C MET A 46 -8.42 5.55 -10.39
N LEU A 47 -8.32 4.80 -9.30
CA LEU A 47 -9.47 4.29 -8.54
C LEU A 47 -10.34 5.44 -8.02
N MET A 48 -9.71 6.45 -7.40
CA MET A 48 -10.40 7.63 -6.89
C MET A 48 -11.10 8.41 -8.00
N LEU A 49 -10.43 8.65 -9.13
CA LEU A 49 -11.03 9.35 -10.27
C LEU A 49 -12.25 8.61 -10.82
N ILE A 50 -12.19 7.30 -10.97
CA ILE A 50 -13.34 6.50 -11.42
C ILE A 50 -14.51 6.66 -10.46
N MET A 51 -14.26 6.54 -9.15
CA MET A 51 -15.31 6.66 -8.14
C MET A 51 -15.93 8.06 -8.14
N ILE A 52 -15.12 9.10 -8.21
CA ILE A 52 -15.59 10.49 -8.28
C ILE A 52 -16.44 10.70 -9.53
N PHE A 53 -15.97 10.28 -10.71
CA PHE A 53 -16.75 10.43 -11.95
C PHE A 53 -18.08 9.67 -11.95
N ARG A 54 -18.16 8.54 -11.26
CA ARG A 54 -19.42 7.80 -11.09
C ARG A 54 -20.38 8.51 -10.15
N VAL A 55 -19.90 9.06 -9.04
CA VAL A 55 -20.72 9.80 -8.07
C VAL A 55 -21.29 11.06 -8.71
N PHE A 56 -20.49 11.82 -9.44
CA PHE A 56 -20.91 13.05 -10.11
C PHE A 56 -21.57 12.82 -11.48
N ASN A 57 -21.74 11.56 -11.89
CA ASN A 57 -22.37 11.19 -13.16
C ASN A 57 -21.81 11.95 -14.36
N SER A 58 -20.48 12.02 -14.47
CA SER A 58 -19.80 12.81 -15.50
C SER A 58 -19.97 12.17 -16.89
N ARG A 59 -20.58 12.91 -17.82
CA ARG A 59 -20.94 12.41 -19.15
C ARG A 59 -19.75 12.19 -20.09
N TRP A 60 -18.64 12.87 -19.86
CA TRP A 60 -17.42 12.76 -20.68
C TRP A 60 -16.49 11.61 -20.26
N SER A 61 -16.61 11.15 -19.01
CA SER A 61 -15.72 10.15 -18.41
C SER A 61 -15.68 8.78 -19.11
N PRO A 62 -16.74 8.31 -19.83
CA PRO A 62 -16.71 7.00 -20.48
C PRO A 62 -15.53 6.80 -21.44
N VAL A 63 -15.04 7.86 -22.04
CA VAL A 63 -13.90 7.81 -23.00
C VAL A 63 -12.61 7.31 -22.34
N VAL A 64 -12.31 7.80 -21.11
CA VAL A 64 -11.09 7.46 -20.38
C VAL A 64 -11.31 6.33 -19.36
N ARG A 65 -12.56 6.10 -18.95
CA ARG A 65 -12.94 5.17 -17.89
C ARG A 65 -12.44 3.75 -18.17
N ARG A 66 -12.54 3.28 -19.40
CA ARG A 66 -12.14 1.92 -19.76
C ARG A 66 -10.64 1.66 -19.55
N GLN A 67 -9.81 2.61 -19.89
CA GLN A 67 -8.36 2.51 -19.66
C GLN A 67 -8.03 2.49 -18.16
N GLN A 68 -8.71 3.34 -17.39
CA GLN A 68 -8.56 3.36 -15.94
C GLN A 68 -9.03 2.03 -15.31
N GLU A 69 -10.16 1.48 -15.73
CA GLU A 69 -10.68 0.17 -15.26
C GLU A 69 -9.70 -0.98 -15.55
N HIS A 70 -8.99 -0.94 -16.69
CA HIS A 70 -7.92 -1.89 -16.96
C HIS A 70 -6.74 -1.71 -16.00
N ALA A 71 -6.33 -0.49 -15.70
CA ALA A 71 -5.26 -0.22 -14.74
C ALA A 71 -5.60 -0.71 -13.32
N LEU A 72 -6.88 -0.69 -12.92
CA LEU A 72 -7.30 -1.24 -11.62
C LEU A 72 -7.04 -2.74 -11.47
N SER A 73 -6.81 -3.48 -12.56
CA SER A 73 -6.41 -4.90 -12.48
C SER A 73 -5.00 -5.09 -11.91
N ALA A 74 -4.24 -4.03 -11.75
CA ALA A 74 -2.90 -4.07 -11.17
C ALA A 74 -2.90 -4.26 -9.64
N PHE A 75 -3.98 -3.94 -8.91
CA PHE A 75 -3.99 -4.02 -7.45
C PHE A 75 -3.52 -5.35 -6.86
N PRO A 76 -3.98 -6.54 -7.32
CA PRO A 76 -3.48 -7.81 -6.80
C PRO A 76 -1.97 -8.00 -7.03
N TRP A 77 -1.46 -7.55 -8.18
CA TRP A 77 -0.03 -7.61 -8.50
C TRP A 77 0.79 -6.65 -7.65
N LEU A 78 0.25 -5.45 -7.41
CA LEU A 78 0.87 -4.49 -6.50
C LEU A 78 0.91 -5.04 -5.06
N ALA A 79 -0.16 -5.69 -4.59
CA ALA A 79 -0.15 -6.35 -3.29
C ALA A 79 0.98 -7.40 -3.20
N LEU A 80 1.19 -8.19 -4.26
CA LEU A 80 2.28 -9.17 -4.31
C LEU A 80 3.66 -8.50 -4.24
N CYS A 81 3.82 -7.28 -4.75
CA CYS A 81 5.09 -6.55 -4.66
C CYS A 81 5.46 -6.15 -3.22
N PHE A 82 4.50 -6.09 -2.28
CA PHE A 82 4.78 -5.85 -0.87
C PHE A 82 5.13 -7.11 -0.08
N VAL A 83 4.86 -8.30 -0.64
CA VAL A 83 5.16 -9.59 0.02
C VAL A 83 6.64 -9.75 0.37
N PRO A 84 7.63 -9.41 -0.48
CA PRO A 84 9.03 -9.55 -0.11
C PRO A 84 9.42 -8.76 1.14
N LEU A 85 8.88 -7.55 1.32
CA LEU A 85 9.13 -6.73 2.50
C LEU A 85 8.56 -7.39 3.77
N LEU A 86 7.35 -7.94 3.68
CA LEU A 86 6.74 -8.69 4.79
C LEU A 86 7.51 -9.97 5.10
N LEU A 87 7.96 -10.70 4.08
CA LEU A 87 8.74 -11.92 4.28
C LEU A 87 10.04 -11.63 5.02
N VAL A 88 10.74 -10.55 4.68
CA VAL A 88 11.93 -10.14 5.42
C VAL A 88 11.61 -9.83 6.87
N ALA A 89 10.53 -9.08 7.14
CA ALA A 89 10.12 -8.75 8.50
C ALA A 89 9.75 -9.98 9.34
N TRP A 90 9.18 -11.03 8.71
CA TRP A 90 8.73 -12.25 9.41
C TRP A 90 9.78 -13.35 9.53
N LEU A 91 10.59 -13.55 8.49
CA LEU A 91 11.48 -14.73 8.40
C LEU A 91 12.89 -14.45 8.83
N SER A 92 13.35 -13.23 8.72
CA SER A 92 14.74 -12.86 9.02
C SER A 92 14.89 -12.45 10.47
N LYS A 93 15.21 -13.40 11.36
CA LYS A 93 15.41 -13.13 12.80
C LYS A 93 16.52 -12.11 13.06
N ASP A 94 17.61 -12.19 12.32
CA ASP A 94 18.77 -11.33 12.50
C ASP A 94 18.60 -9.94 11.84
N HIS A 95 17.73 -9.84 10.84
CA HIS A 95 17.53 -8.64 10.03
C HIS A 95 16.07 -8.15 9.98
N SER A 96 15.21 -8.66 10.87
CA SER A 96 13.77 -8.33 10.87
C SER A 96 13.49 -6.83 11.08
N GLY A 97 14.38 -6.12 11.74
CA GLY A 97 14.28 -4.68 11.96
C GLY A 97 14.97 -3.79 10.93
N ILE A 98 15.48 -4.32 9.81
CA ILE A 98 16.22 -3.51 8.82
C ILE A 98 15.39 -2.33 8.30
N LEU A 99 14.16 -2.58 7.86
CA LEU A 99 13.33 -1.51 7.30
C LEU A 99 12.57 -0.75 8.40
N TRP A 100 11.89 -1.48 9.27
CA TRP A 100 11.12 -0.94 10.39
C TRP A 100 11.79 -1.34 11.72
N SER A 101 12.47 -0.41 12.35
CA SER A 101 13.24 -0.65 13.59
C SER A 101 12.38 -1.20 14.74
N TRP A 102 11.10 -0.89 14.77
CA TRP A 102 10.15 -1.37 15.78
C TRP A 102 9.77 -2.86 15.62
N VAL A 103 10.09 -3.51 14.49
CA VAL A 103 9.83 -4.95 14.28
C VAL A 103 10.71 -5.81 15.18
N ASN A 104 11.95 -5.39 15.40
CA ASN A 104 12.87 -6.06 16.33
C ASN A 104 13.46 -5.02 17.30
N PRO A 105 12.70 -4.61 18.32
CA PRO A 105 13.07 -3.50 19.18
C PRO A 105 14.29 -3.79 20.07
N GLU A 106 14.59 -5.07 20.34
CA GLU A 106 15.71 -5.46 21.20
C GLU A 106 17.07 -5.33 20.49
N SER A 107 17.11 -5.56 19.18
CA SER A 107 18.33 -5.53 18.38
C SER A 107 18.64 -4.16 17.78
N ASN A 108 17.65 -3.27 17.72
CA ASN A 108 17.81 -1.95 17.14
C ASN A 108 18.05 -0.89 18.23
N THR A 109 18.94 0.05 17.95
CA THR A 109 19.26 1.18 18.81
C THR A 109 18.83 2.49 18.19
N VAL A 110 18.49 3.47 19.00
CA VAL A 110 18.08 4.81 18.61
C VAL A 110 18.82 5.85 19.43
N GLU A 111 19.25 6.93 18.77
CA GLU A 111 19.85 8.10 19.42
C GLU A 111 18.78 9.12 19.76
N VAL A 112 18.42 9.22 21.04
CA VAL A 112 17.50 10.27 21.54
C VAL A 112 18.31 11.31 22.32
N SER A 113 18.82 10.98 23.49
CA SER A 113 19.80 11.75 24.29
C SER A 113 20.99 10.88 24.68
N SER A 114 20.84 9.58 24.50
CA SER A 114 21.85 8.53 24.62
C SER A 114 21.46 7.41 23.66
N VAL A 115 22.40 6.55 23.28
CA VAL A 115 22.11 5.36 22.48
C VAL A 115 21.37 4.36 23.38
N ILE A 116 20.10 4.16 23.11
CA ILE A 116 19.22 3.21 23.84
C ILE A 116 18.65 2.17 22.87
N SER A 117 18.24 1.01 23.39
CA SER A 117 17.47 0.06 22.59
C SER A 117 16.09 0.62 22.27
N VAL A 118 15.50 0.24 21.13
CA VAL A 118 14.13 0.64 20.77
C VAL A 118 13.14 0.11 21.81
N ALA A 119 13.42 -1.04 22.43
CA ALA A 119 12.59 -1.62 23.47
C ALA A 119 12.49 -0.73 24.72
N ASP A 120 13.56 -0.03 25.07
CA ASP A 120 13.62 0.85 26.24
C ASP A 120 13.04 2.25 25.97
N ASP A 121 12.77 2.60 24.70
CA ASP A 121 12.20 3.89 24.35
C ASP A 121 10.73 3.98 24.80
N VAL A 122 10.45 4.97 25.64
CA VAL A 122 9.10 5.27 26.17
C VAL A 122 8.07 5.50 25.05
N LEU A 123 8.50 6.08 23.93
CA LEU A 123 7.62 6.30 22.78
C LEU A 123 7.23 4.99 22.10
N HIS A 124 8.19 4.07 21.94
CA HIS A 124 7.92 2.74 21.41
C HIS A 124 6.97 1.97 22.33
N GLN A 125 7.23 1.96 23.64
CA GLN A 125 6.36 1.27 24.61
C GLN A 125 4.89 1.74 24.57
N LYS A 126 4.66 3.05 24.41
CA LYS A 126 3.32 3.61 24.23
C LYS A 126 2.66 3.19 22.92
N LYS A 127 3.44 2.98 21.86
CA LYS A 127 2.96 2.62 20.51
C LYS A 127 2.97 1.10 20.27
N ALA A 128 3.54 0.29 21.13
CA ALA A 128 3.72 -1.16 20.95
C ALA A 128 2.41 -1.92 20.67
N GLY A 129 1.29 -1.46 21.22
CA GLY A 129 -0.03 -2.02 20.92
C GLY A 129 -0.45 -1.84 19.45
N TYR A 130 -0.02 -0.75 18.81
CA TYR A 130 -0.28 -0.48 17.40
C TYR A 130 0.85 -0.97 16.49
N LEU A 131 2.11 -0.75 16.88
CA LEU A 131 3.31 -1.13 16.16
C LEU A 131 3.76 -2.54 16.58
N ASN A 132 3.00 -3.56 16.17
CA ASN A 132 3.39 -4.95 16.26
C ASN A 132 3.17 -5.65 14.92
N LEU A 133 4.04 -6.60 14.59
CA LEU A 133 4.12 -7.22 13.27
C LEU A 133 2.83 -7.96 12.88
N ASN A 134 2.18 -8.64 13.84
CA ASN A 134 0.92 -9.34 13.59
C ASN A 134 -0.19 -8.35 13.17
N PHE A 135 -0.39 -7.31 13.96
CA PHE A 135 -1.43 -6.32 13.70
C PHE A 135 -1.13 -5.47 12.47
N PHE A 136 0.14 -5.12 12.23
CA PHE A 136 0.60 -4.47 11.01
C PHE A 136 0.26 -5.29 9.76
N THR A 137 0.56 -6.59 9.78
CA THR A 137 0.27 -7.49 8.65
C THR A 137 -1.22 -7.59 8.38
N ILE A 138 -2.05 -7.72 9.42
CA ILE A 138 -3.52 -7.77 9.28
C ILE A 138 -4.05 -6.47 8.66
N ARG A 139 -3.58 -5.31 9.12
CA ARG A 139 -3.97 -4.01 8.56
C ARG A 139 -3.56 -3.88 7.10
N LEU A 140 -2.34 -4.26 6.75
CA LEU A 140 -1.85 -4.19 5.38
C LEU A 140 -2.68 -5.07 4.43
N ILE A 141 -3.00 -6.29 4.85
CA ILE A 141 -3.93 -7.16 4.12
C ILE A 141 -5.30 -6.49 3.98
N GLY A 142 -5.81 -5.88 5.04
CA GLY A 142 -7.07 -5.15 5.03
C GLY A 142 -7.11 -4.00 4.02
N TYR A 143 -6.06 -3.19 3.93
CA TYR A 143 -5.97 -2.09 2.97
C TYR A 143 -6.00 -2.61 1.53
N PHE A 144 -5.20 -3.63 1.22
CA PHE A 144 -5.21 -4.23 -0.11
C PHE A 144 -6.53 -4.95 -0.41
N ALA A 145 -7.18 -5.57 0.57
CA ALA A 145 -8.50 -6.17 0.39
C ALA A 145 -9.55 -5.10 0.03
N ILE A 146 -9.50 -3.92 0.66
CA ILE A 146 -10.39 -2.79 0.31
C ILE A 146 -10.13 -2.33 -1.12
N PHE A 147 -8.87 -2.06 -1.51
CA PHE A 147 -8.55 -1.61 -2.87
C PHE A 147 -8.91 -2.66 -3.92
N CYS A 148 -8.55 -3.93 -3.71
CA CYS A 148 -8.88 -5.04 -4.61
C CYS A 148 -10.40 -5.24 -4.69
N GLY A 149 -11.11 -5.19 -3.58
CA GLY A 149 -12.56 -5.37 -3.52
C GLY A 149 -13.31 -4.29 -4.29
N ILE A 150 -13.00 -3.01 -4.03
CA ILE A 150 -13.63 -1.89 -4.74
C ILE A 150 -13.32 -1.97 -6.24
N SER A 151 -12.05 -2.17 -6.61
CA SER A 151 -11.64 -2.26 -8.01
C SER A 151 -12.32 -3.42 -8.75
N HIS A 152 -12.40 -4.59 -8.12
CA HIS A 152 -13.08 -5.76 -8.68
C HIS A 152 -14.57 -5.49 -8.91
N TRP A 153 -15.25 -4.90 -7.92
CA TRP A 153 -16.68 -4.61 -8.02
C TRP A 153 -16.99 -3.56 -9.08
N LEU A 154 -16.22 -2.47 -9.13
CA LEU A 154 -16.41 -1.44 -10.16
C LEU A 154 -16.20 -1.98 -11.57
N ARG A 155 -15.20 -2.84 -11.76
CA ARG A 155 -14.96 -3.52 -13.04
C ARG A 155 -16.11 -4.49 -13.38
N LYS A 156 -16.55 -5.29 -12.41
CA LYS A 156 -17.67 -6.22 -12.60
C LYS A 156 -18.93 -5.48 -13.04
N VAL A 157 -19.28 -4.40 -12.37
CA VAL A 157 -20.44 -3.54 -12.70
C VAL A 157 -20.30 -3.00 -14.13
N SER A 158 -19.12 -2.49 -14.49
CA SER A 158 -18.87 -1.94 -15.81
C SER A 158 -19.01 -2.99 -16.92
N PHE A 159 -18.39 -4.16 -16.75
CA PHE A 159 -18.47 -5.24 -17.73
C PHE A 159 -19.87 -5.87 -17.84
N SER A 160 -20.63 -5.91 -16.73
CA SER A 160 -22.02 -6.38 -16.79
C SER A 160 -22.89 -5.40 -17.54
N GLN A 161 -22.73 -4.09 -17.31
CA GLN A 161 -23.44 -3.05 -18.03
C GLN A 161 -23.18 -3.11 -19.56
N ASP A 162 -21.95 -3.45 -19.98
CA ASP A 162 -21.63 -3.59 -21.40
C ASP A 162 -22.37 -4.78 -22.07
N LYS A 163 -22.70 -5.83 -21.31
CA LYS A 163 -23.37 -7.01 -21.83
C LYS A 163 -24.87 -6.80 -21.95
N ASP A 164 -25.47 -6.23 -20.90
CA ASP A 164 -26.93 -6.20 -20.75
C ASP A 164 -27.53 -4.83 -21.08
N GLY A 165 -26.73 -3.76 -21.05
CA GLY A 165 -27.19 -2.38 -21.27
C GLY A 165 -28.12 -1.85 -20.17
N ASP A 166 -28.29 -2.57 -19.05
CA ASP A 166 -29.22 -2.21 -17.98
C ASP A 166 -28.73 -0.98 -17.19
N PRO A 167 -29.55 0.10 -17.08
CA PRO A 167 -29.26 1.30 -16.30
C PRO A 167 -29.04 1.02 -14.80
N ASN A 168 -29.58 -0.08 -14.26
CA ASN A 168 -29.42 -0.45 -12.86
C ASN A 168 -27.95 -0.63 -12.47
N TRP A 169 -27.11 -1.07 -13.41
CA TRP A 169 -25.67 -1.17 -13.17
C TRP A 169 -25.02 0.20 -12.91
N THR A 170 -25.50 1.27 -13.53
CA THR A 170 -25.02 2.63 -13.26
C THR A 170 -25.33 3.02 -11.81
N HIS A 171 -26.55 2.79 -11.35
CA HIS A 171 -26.94 3.09 -9.95
C HIS A 171 -26.13 2.26 -8.94
N LEU A 172 -25.89 0.97 -9.24
CA LEU A 172 -25.07 0.13 -8.40
C LEU A 172 -23.62 0.63 -8.36
N GLY A 173 -23.06 1.00 -9.52
CA GLY A 173 -21.72 1.57 -9.61
C GLY A 173 -21.57 2.87 -8.81
N THR A 174 -22.58 3.74 -8.83
CA THR A 174 -22.62 4.97 -8.01
C THR A 174 -22.65 4.64 -6.52
N LYS A 175 -23.48 3.69 -6.08
CA LYS A 175 -23.53 3.25 -4.66
C LYS A 175 -22.19 2.68 -4.19
N VAL A 176 -21.58 1.79 -4.98
CA VAL A 176 -20.25 1.23 -4.67
C VAL A 176 -19.20 2.32 -4.59
N SER A 177 -19.24 3.31 -5.48
CA SER A 177 -18.32 4.44 -5.46
C SER A 177 -18.52 5.34 -4.25
N ALA A 178 -19.77 5.63 -3.88
CA ALA A 178 -20.07 6.48 -2.74
C ALA A 178 -19.57 5.90 -1.39
N ILE A 179 -19.66 4.56 -1.23
CA ILE A 179 -19.11 3.85 -0.07
C ILE A 179 -17.59 3.66 -0.22
N GLY A 180 -17.14 3.42 -1.45
CA GLY A 180 -15.74 3.17 -1.77
C GLY A 180 -14.82 4.35 -1.50
N ILE A 181 -15.25 5.59 -1.77
CA ILE A 181 -14.43 6.80 -1.54
C ILE A 181 -13.97 6.91 -0.09
N PRO A 182 -14.83 6.95 0.93
CA PRO A 182 -14.38 7.05 2.31
C PRO A 182 -13.58 5.81 2.75
N ALA A 183 -13.95 4.61 2.31
CA ALA A 183 -13.21 3.40 2.63
C ALA A 183 -11.79 3.42 2.06
N ALA A 184 -11.63 3.82 0.80
CA ALA A 184 -10.32 3.94 0.17
C ALA A 184 -9.48 5.08 0.77
N ALA A 185 -10.12 6.22 1.13
CA ALA A 185 -9.45 7.33 1.79
C ALA A 185 -8.88 6.92 3.16
N LEU A 186 -9.67 6.21 3.97
CA LEU A 186 -9.20 5.68 5.25
C LEU A 186 -8.07 4.64 5.05
N ALA A 187 -8.23 3.71 4.11
CA ALA A 187 -7.21 2.72 3.81
C ALA A 187 -5.90 3.36 3.35
N LEU A 188 -5.96 4.42 2.53
CA LEU A 188 -4.78 5.17 2.09
C LEU A 188 -4.12 5.92 3.24
N THR A 189 -4.90 6.62 4.07
CA THR A 189 -4.41 7.39 5.21
C THR A 189 -3.68 6.48 6.21
N PHE A 190 -4.33 5.40 6.65
CA PHE A 190 -3.71 4.45 7.58
C PHE A 190 -2.58 3.65 6.92
N GLY A 191 -2.68 3.34 5.63
CA GLY A 191 -1.59 2.73 4.87
C GLY A 191 -0.35 3.61 4.80
N ALA A 192 -0.50 4.94 4.66
CA ALA A 192 0.61 5.88 4.71
C ALA A 192 1.25 5.92 6.10
N PHE A 193 0.46 5.86 7.18
CA PHE A 193 1.00 5.77 8.53
C PHE A 193 1.79 4.48 8.74
N ASP A 194 1.26 3.35 8.28
CA ASP A 194 1.89 2.05 8.48
C ASP A 194 3.14 1.84 7.61
N LEU A 195 3.12 2.24 6.35
CA LEU A 195 4.22 1.98 5.42
C LEU A 195 5.34 3.00 5.51
N PHE A 196 5.01 4.29 5.72
CA PHE A 196 5.98 5.37 5.64
C PHE A 196 6.24 6.05 6.96
N MET A 197 5.20 6.49 7.67
CA MET A 197 5.40 7.18 8.94
C MET A 197 6.03 6.27 9.99
N SER A 198 5.73 4.98 9.97
CA SER A 198 6.29 4.00 10.89
C SER A 198 7.77 3.68 10.65
N LEU A 199 8.36 4.11 9.53
CA LEU A 199 9.80 4.01 9.30
C LEU A 199 10.59 4.75 10.37
N GLU A 200 10.04 5.90 10.82
CA GLU A 200 10.57 6.70 11.93
C GLU A 200 9.49 6.79 13.01
N TYR A 201 9.39 5.76 13.85
CA TYR A 201 8.33 5.64 14.86
C TYR A 201 8.34 6.77 15.91
N GLN A 202 9.44 7.49 16.06
CA GLN A 202 9.55 8.64 16.97
C GLN A 202 8.83 9.87 16.42
N TRP A 203 8.73 9.99 15.11
CA TRP A 203 8.03 11.08 14.46
C TRP A 203 6.55 10.74 14.25
N PHE A 204 5.69 11.74 14.36
CA PHE A 204 4.28 11.59 13.99
C PHE A 204 3.72 12.90 13.43
N SER A 205 2.78 12.77 12.50
CA SER A 205 2.00 13.88 11.97
C SER A 205 0.61 13.39 11.62
N THR A 206 -0.41 14.05 12.18
CA THR A 206 -1.82 13.76 11.86
C THR A 206 -2.17 14.10 10.42
N MET A 207 -1.51 15.11 9.85
CA MET A 207 -1.72 15.55 8.46
C MET A 207 -0.99 14.68 7.43
N TYR A 208 -0.07 13.82 7.85
CA TYR A 208 0.73 13.02 6.93
C TYR A 208 -0.11 12.12 6.03
N GLY A 209 -1.08 11.40 6.61
CA GLY A 209 -1.98 10.55 5.84
C GLY A 209 -2.89 11.33 4.89
N VAL A 210 -3.31 12.54 5.27
CA VAL A 210 -4.11 13.42 4.42
C VAL A 210 -3.29 13.94 3.24
N TRP A 211 -1.99 14.14 3.43
CA TRP A 211 -1.12 14.61 2.36
C TRP A 211 -0.90 13.58 1.25
N PHE A 212 -1.05 12.29 1.58
CA PHE A 212 -1.03 11.19 0.60
C PHE A 212 -2.34 11.07 -0.20
N PHE A 213 -3.44 11.65 0.27
CA PHE A 213 -4.73 11.64 -0.38
C PHE A 213 -4.86 12.78 -1.39
#